data_52c1e5d4c0b5a758bdfd64459c62046e
#
_entry.id   52c1e5d4c0b5a758bdfd64459c62046e
#
_cell.length_a   1.000
_cell.length_b   1.000
_cell.length_c   1.000
_cell.angle_alpha   90.00
_cell.angle_beta   90.00
_cell.angle_gamma   90.00
#
_symmetry.space_group_name_H-M   'P 1'
#
loop_
_entity.id
_entity.type
_entity.pdbx_description
1 polymer ?
#
loop_
_entity_poly.entity_id
_entity_poly.type
_entity_poly.pdbx_seq_one_letter_code
_entity_poly.pdbx_strand_id
1 'polypeptide(L)'
;ERWIPIPKEMLRMLKPETKQPDSYLLTGGEIVPDPRAMQYRYKVLLERCGVRYRNFHCLRHSYATRCVERGVDVKSVSELLGHADVRTTLRLYVHSSMDYKRRAVEGIGFLKGIT
;
A
#
# COMPACT_ATOMS: atom_id res chain seq x y z
N GLU A 1 -16.33 -4.33 4.32
CA GLU A 1 -15.72 -3.43 5.31
C GLU A 1 -14.49 -4.08 5.91
N ARG A 2 -13.38 -3.33 5.99
CA ARG A 2 -12.13 -3.80 6.60
C ARG A 2 -11.41 -2.67 7.30
N TRP A 3 -10.63 -3.02 8.30
CA TRP A 3 -9.80 -2.09 9.04
C TRP A 3 -8.36 -2.17 8.56
N ILE A 4 -7.77 -1.02 8.26
CA ILE A 4 -6.39 -0.91 7.80
C ILE A 4 -5.64 0.01 8.74
N PRO A 5 -4.47 -0.40 9.27
CA PRO A 5 -3.66 0.48 10.09
C PRO A 5 -3.08 1.63 9.26
N ILE A 6 -3.06 2.82 9.84
CA ILE A 6 -2.50 4.01 9.20
C ILE A 6 -1.20 4.38 9.90
N PRO A 7 -0.09 4.56 9.16
CA PRO A 7 1.16 5.02 9.74
C PRO A 7 0.99 6.39 10.42
N LYS A 8 1.70 6.59 11.53
CA LYS A 8 1.60 7.84 12.31
C LYS A 8 1.89 9.09 11.49
N GLU A 9 2.86 9.03 10.59
CA GLU A 9 3.20 10.15 9.72
C GLU A 9 2.06 10.51 8.77
N MET A 10 1.44 9.49 8.18
CA MET A 10 0.28 9.69 7.31
C MET A 10 -0.89 10.26 8.10
N LEU A 11 -1.11 9.79 9.32
CA LEU A 11 -2.17 10.29 10.18
C LEU A 11 -2.01 11.78 10.49
N ARG A 12 -0.77 12.25 10.70
CA ARG A 12 -0.47 13.68 10.89
C ARG A 12 -0.83 14.50 9.66
N MET A 13 -0.56 13.98 8.47
CA MET A 13 -0.88 14.66 7.21
C MET A 13 -2.38 14.77 6.97
N LEU A 14 -3.16 13.76 7.39
CA LEU A 14 -4.60 13.70 7.16
C LEU A 14 -5.43 14.42 8.24
N LYS A 15 -4.88 14.61 9.41
CA LYS A 15 -5.59 15.12 10.58
C LYS A 15 -6.30 16.47 10.41
N PRO A 16 -5.73 17.46 9.67
CA PRO A 16 -6.41 18.76 9.52
C PRO A 16 -7.63 18.75 8.61
N GLU A 17 -7.81 17.72 7.82
CA GLU A 17 -8.81 17.67 6.75
C GLU A 17 -10.18 17.20 7.21
N THR A 18 -10.28 16.50 8.33
CA THR A 18 -11.53 15.89 8.80
C THR A 18 -12.05 16.59 10.03
N LYS A 19 -13.11 17.39 9.87
CA LYS A 19 -13.77 18.10 10.97
C LYS A 19 -14.85 17.29 11.68
N GLN A 20 -15.38 16.24 11.03
CA GLN A 20 -16.44 15.40 11.59
C GLN A 20 -16.07 13.92 11.49
N PRO A 21 -16.37 13.10 12.53
CA PRO A 21 -15.96 11.70 12.58
C PRO A 21 -16.49 10.83 11.44
N ASP A 22 -17.70 11.14 10.95
CA ASP A 22 -18.38 10.32 9.93
C ASP A 22 -18.18 10.84 8.49
N SER A 23 -17.30 11.80 8.31
CA SER A 23 -17.00 12.36 6.99
C SER A 23 -16.10 11.44 6.19
N TYR A 24 -16.34 11.39 4.87
CA TYR A 24 -15.43 10.72 3.95
C TYR A 24 -14.12 11.51 3.81
N LEU A 25 -13.01 10.83 3.93
CA LEU A 25 -11.69 11.46 3.87
C LEU A 25 -11.46 12.22 2.55
N LEU A 26 -11.85 11.62 1.43
CA LEU A 26 -11.55 12.18 0.11
C LEU A 26 -12.45 13.34 -0.31
N THR A 27 -13.65 13.42 0.23
CA THR A 27 -14.57 14.52 -0.07
C THR A 27 -14.69 15.53 1.06
N GLY A 28 -14.26 15.18 2.26
CA GLY A 28 -14.36 16.01 3.44
C GLY A 28 -15.77 16.20 3.98
N GLY A 29 -16.73 15.41 3.50
CA GLY A 29 -18.14 15.54 3.89
C GLY A 29 -18.92 14.25 3.76
N GLU A 30 -20.25 14.38 3.60
CA GLU A 30 -21.17 13.25 3.49
C GLU A 30 -21.24 12.66 2.08
N ILE A 31 -20.64 13.32 1.10
CA ILE A 31 -20.65 12.88 -0.30
C ILE A 31 -19.72 11.70 -0.48
N VAL A 32 -20.24 10.60 -1.01
CA VAL A 32 -19.43 9.42 -1.34
C VAL A 32 -18.44 9.76 -2.45
N PRO A 33 -17.15 9.41 -2.30
CA PRO A 33 -16.17 9.68 -3.35
C PRO A 33 -16.55 9.00 -4.67
N ASP A 34 -16.53 9.75 -5.77
CA ASP A 34 -16.73 9.21 -7.11
C ASP A 34 -15.39 8.69 -7.66
N PRO A 35 -15.28 7.39 -7.98
CA PRO A 35 -14.03 6.83 -8.51
C PRO A 35 -13.53 7.52 -9.77
N ARG A 36 -14.42 7.94 -10.67
CA ARG A 36 -14.04 8.63 -11.90
C ARG A 36 -13.44 10.01 -11.63
N ALA A 37 -14.07 10.77 -10.73
CA ALA A 37 -13.54 12.07 -10.30
C ALA A 37 -12.17 11.93 -9.64
N MET A 38 -11.97 10.91 -8.82
CA MET A 38 -10.69 10.66 -8.18
C MET A 38 -9.60 10.29 -9.17
N GLN A 39 -9.92 9.45 -10.16
CA GLN A 39 -8.98 9.10 -11.23
C GLN A 39 -8.57 10.31 -12.05
N TYR A 40 -9.51 11.19 -12.36
CA TYR A 40 -9.24 12.43 -13.08
C TYR A 40 -8.30 13.35 -12.28
N ARG A 41 -8.60 13.56 -11.01
CA ARG A 41 -7.74 14.37 -10.11
C ARG A 41 -6.33 13.82 -10.02
N TYR A 42 -6.21 12.50 -9.92
CA TYR A 42 -4.93 11.82 -9.90
C TYR A 42 -4.12 12.07 -11.18
N LYS A 43 -4.76 11.95 -12.33
CA LYS A 43 -4.13 12.25 -13.63
C LYS A 43 -3.60 13.68 -13.68
N VAL A 44 -4.44 14.65 -13.29
CA VAL A 44 -4.05 16.07 -13.25
C VAL A 44 -2.88 16.29 -12.29
N LEU A 45 -2.88 15.64 -11.15
CA LEU A 45 -1.78 15.73 -10.18
C LEU A 45 -0.47 15.23 -10.77
N LEU A 46 -0.48 14.10 -11.45
CA LEU A 46 0.72 13.57 -12.11
C LEU A 46 1.25 14.53 -13.17
N GLU A 47 0.38 15.12 -13.98
CA GLU A 47 0.76 16.10 -14.99
C GLU A 47 1.41 17.33 -14.36
N ARG A 48 0.84 17.86 -13.29
CA ARG A 48 1.39 19.02 -12.56
C ARG A 48 2.76 18.73 -11.93
N CYS A 49 2.97 17.50 -11.49
CA CYS A 49 4.23 17.09 -10.88
C CYS A 49 5.29 16.65 -11.90
N GLY A 50 4.97 16.64 -13.19
CA GLY A 50 5.87 16.16 -14.23
C GLY A 50 6.14 14.66 -14.15
N VAL A 51 5.26 13.91 -13.51
CA VAL A 51 5.39 12.47 -13.35
C VAL A 51 4.70 11.76 -14.51
N ARG A 52 5.38 10.76 -15.09
CA ARG A 52 4.81 9.97 -16.15
C ARG A 52 3.51 9.30 -15.71
N TYR A 53 2.48 9.41 -16.53
CA TYR A 53 1.18 8.82 -16.23
C TYR A 53 1.25 7.32 -16.03
N ARG A 54 0.67 6.87 -14.94
CA ARG A 54 0.35 5.47 -14.63
C ARG A 54 -1.08 5.43 -14.14
N ASN A 55 -1.84 4.38 -14.45
CA ASN A 55 -3.22 4.29 -13.99
C ASN A 55 -3.29 4.21 -12.45
N PHE A 56 -4.44 4.55 -11.90
CA PHE A 56 -4.64 4.61 -10.46
C PHE A 56 -4.33 3.26 -9.76
N HIS A 57 -4.60 2.13 -10.43
CA HIS A 57 -4.35 0.80 -9.89
C HIS A 57 -2.85 0.52 -9.67
N CYS A 58 -1.96 1.23 -10.36
CA CYS A 58 -0.52 1.10 -10.16
C CYS A 58 -0.08 1.52 -8.76
N LEU A 59 -0.81 2.40 -8.08
CA LEU A 59 -0.54 2.76 -6.69
C LEU A 59 -0.68 1.54 -5.78
N ARG A 60 -1.74 0.77 -6.00
CA ARG A 60 -1.99 -0.46 -5.26
C ARG A 60 -0.90 -1.50 -5.51
N HIS A 61 -0.52 -1.68 -6.76
CA HIS A 61 0.56 -2.59 -7.14
C HIS A 61 1.90 -2.19 -6.52
N SER A 62 2.22 -0.89 -6.57
CA SER A 62 3.46 -0.35 -5.98
C SER A 62 3.48 -0.56 -4.46
N TYR A 63 2.37 -0.32 -3.79
CA TYR A 63 2.24 -0.57 -2.35
C TYR A 63 2.47 -2.04 -2.02
N ALA A 64 1.82 -2.92 -2.76
CA ALA A 64 1.96 -4.36 -2.57
C ALA A 64 3.41 -4.82 -2.75
N THR A 65 4.07 -4.35 -3.80
CA THR A 65 5.48 -4.65 -4.08
C THR A 65 6.39 -4.17 -2.95
N ARG A 66 6.16 -2.96 -2.44
CA ARG A 66 6.90 -2.42 -1.30
C ARG A 66 6.73 -3.27 -0.04
N CYS A 67 5.51 -3.72 0.23
CA CYS A 67 5.27 -4.62 1.36
C CYS A 67 6.06 -5.91 1.23
N VAL A 68 6.05 -6.52 0.05
CA VAL A 68 6.81 -7.75 -0.22
C VAL A 68 8.30 -7.52 -0.04
N GLU A 69 8.85 -6.44 -0.60
CA GLU A 69 10.27 -6.09 -0.47
C GLU A 69 10.69 -5.83 0.98
N ARG A 70 9.79 -5.35 1.81
CA ARG A 70 10.04 -5.11 3.24
C ARG A 70 9.84 -6.33 4.12
N GLY A 71 9.48 -7.48 3.54
CA GLY A 71 9.35 -8.73 4.26
C GLY A 71 8.01 -8.93 4.97
N VAL A 72 6.98 -8.19 4.56
CA VAL A 72 5.63 -8.40 5.09
C VAL A 72 5.11 -9.75 4.60
N ASP A 73 4.53 -10.55 5.49
CA ASP A 73 4.04 -11.89 5.15
C ASP A 73 2.85 -11.85 4.17
N VAL A 74 2.69 -12.94 3.43
CA VAL A 74 1.66 -13.07 2.39
C VAL A 74 0.26 -12.80 2.91
N LYS A 75 -0.07 -13.36 4.08
CA LYS A 75 -1.41 -13.19 4.66
C LYS A 75 -1.70 -11.73 4.99
N SER A 76 -0.75 -11.05 5.63
CA SER A 76 -0.90 -9.64 5.99
C SER A 76 -1.02 -8.75 4.76
N VAL A 77 -0.22 -8.97 3.72
CA VAL A 77 -0.33 -8.22 2.46
C VAL A 77 -1.70 -8.44 1.82
N SER A 78 -2.16 -9.69 1.78
CA SER A 78 -3.47 -10.04 1.23
C SER A 78 -4.60 -9.33 1.98
N GLU A 79 -4.55 -9.30 3.30
CA GLU A 79 -5.54 -8.60 4.14
C GLU A 79 -5.51 -7.08 3.93
N LEU A 80 -4.33 -6.48 3.90
CA LEU A 80 -4.16 -5.04 3.69
C LEU A 80 -4.74 -4.60 2.35
N LEU A 81 -4.56 -5.41 1.32
CA LEU A 81 -5.07 -5.12 -0.03
C LEU A 81 -6.52 -5.56 -0.22
N GLY A 82 -7.04 -6.36 0.69
CA GLY A 82 -8.40 -6.89 0.56
C GLY A 82 -8.55 -7.89 -0.57
N HIS A 83 -7.50 -8.67 -0.88
CA HIS A 83 -7.59 -9.74 -1.87
C HIS A 83 -8.48 -10.86 -1.34
N ALA A 84 -9.49 -11.25 -2.11
CA ALA A 84 -10.33 -12.40 -1.79
C ALA A 84 -9.56 -13.72 -1.93
N ASP A 85 -8.53 -13.73 -2.77
CA ASP A 85 -7.71 -14.91 -3.07
C ASP A 85 -6.23 -14.60 -2.82
N VAL A 86 -5.61 -15.38 -1.95
CA VAL A 86 -4.20 -15.28 -1.60
C VAL A 86 -3.28 -15.49 -2.81
N ARG A 87 -3.74 -16.22 -3.83
CA ARG A 87 -2.95 -16.47 -5.05
C ARG A 87 -2.55 -15.19 -5.76
N THR A 88 -3.40 -14.17 -5.73
CA THR A 88 -3.07 -12.86 -6.31
C THR A 88 -1.87 -12.22 -5.61
N THR A 89 -1.81 -12.34 -4.29
CA THR A 89 -0.68 -11.85 -3.49
C THR A 89 0.57 -12.69 -3.70
N LEU A 90 0.43 -14.01 -3.78
CA LEU A 90 1.55 -14.93 -3.98
C LEU A 90 2.34 -14.64 -5.25
N ARG A 91 1.70 -14.18 -6.31
CA ARG A 91 2.37 -13.81 -7.56
C ARG A 91 3.46 -12.75 -7.37
N LEU A 92 3.28 -11.85 -6.40
CA LEU A 92 4.26 -10.82 -6.07
C LEU A 92 5.55 -11.43 -5.50
N TYR A 93 5.44 -12.53 -4.76
CA TYR A 93 6.58 -13.21 -4.16
C TYR A 93 7.35 -14.09 -5.15
N VAL A 94 6.66 -14.61 -6.18
CA VAL A 94 7.29 -15.44 -7.22
C VAL A 94 8.38 -14.66 -7.95
N HIS A 95 8.19 -13.37 -8.14
CA HIS A 95 9.14 -12.49 -8.83
C HIS A 95 10.06 -11.73 -7.88
N SER A 96 10.15 -12.16 -6.62
CA SER A 96 11.02 -11.52 -5.64
C SER A 96 12.50 -11.67 -6.05
N SER A 97 13.30 -10.63 -5.81
CA SER A 97 14.71 -10.62 -6.15
C SER A 97 15.53 -11.59 -5.28
N MET A 98 16.68 -12.00 -5.78
CA MET A 98 17.63 -12.81 -5.01
C MET A 98 18.10 -12.06 -3.74
N ASP A 99 18.26 -10.74 -3.82
CA ASP A 99 18.62 -9.93 -2.67
C ASP A 99 17.56 -9.97 -1.56
N TYR A 100 16.28 -9.94 -1.95
CA TYR A 100 15.19 -10.11 -1.00
C TYR A 100 15.28 -11.47 -0.28
N LYS A 101 15.50 -12.54 -1.05
CA LYS A 101 15.62 -13.89 -0.51
C LYS A 101 16.82 -14.01 0.43
N ARG A 102 17.95 -13.41 0.07
CA ARG A 102 19.16 -13.39 0.90
C ARG A 102 18.90 -12.69 2.22
N ARG A 103 18.29 -11.52 2.21
CA ARG A 103 17.95 -10.79 3.43
C ARG A 103 17.00 -11.57 4.33
N ALA A 104 16.04 -12.25 3.74
CA ALA A 104 15.10 -13.09 4.50
C ALA A 104 15.83 -14.24 5.22
N VAL A 105 16.75 -14.91 4.56
CA VAL A 105 17.54 -15.99 5.14
C VAL A 105 18.48 -15.46 6.22
N GLU A 106 19.17 -14.36 5.96
CA GLU A 106 20.07 -13.73 6.95
C GLU A 106 19.31 -13.28 8.20
N GLY A 107 18.06 -12.84 8.03
CA GLY A 107 17.22 -12.41 9.14
C GLY A 107 16.86 -13.51 10.13
N ILE A 108 16.99 -14.77 9.77
CA ILE A 108 16.77 -15.90 10.67
C ILE A 108 17.82 -15.93 11.79
N GLY A 109 19.08 -15.62 11.46
CA GLY A 109 20.14 -15.39 12.45
C GLY A 109 20.51 -16.58 13.33
N PHE A 110 20.15 -17.80 12.95
CA PHE A 110 20.39 -18.99 13.79
C PHE A 110 21.87 -19.34 13.96
N LEU A 111 22.75 -18.80 13.13
CA LEU A 111 24.20 -19.02 13.24
C LEU A 111 24.93 -17.98 14.11
N LYS A 112 24.26 -16.96 14.55
CA LYS A 112 24.88 -15.87 15.33
C LYS A 112 25.50 -16.31 16.66
N GLY A 113 25.01 -17.38 17.23
CA GLY A 113 25.54 -17.92 18.51
C GLY A 113 26.65 -18.95 18.35
N ILE A 114 27.05 -19.28 17.11
CA ILE A 114 28.01 -20.36 16.85
C ILE A 114 29.43 -19.83 16.61
N THR A 115 29.53 -18.60 16.18
CA THR A 115 30.80 -17.90 16.00
C THR A 115 31.17 -17.11 17.25
#